data_133d7e74f34c5f479128304a602163ec
#
_entry.id   133d7e74f34c5f479128304a602163ec
#
_cell.length_a   1.000
_cell.length_b   1.000
_cell.length_c   1.000
_cell.angle_alpha   90.00
_cell.angle_beta   90.00
_cell.angle_gamma   90.00
#
_symmetry.space_group_name_H-M   'P 1'
#
loop_
_entity.id
_entity.type
_entity.pdbx_description
1 polymer ?
#
loop_
_entity_poly.entity_id
_entity_poly.type
_entity_poly.pdbx_seq_one_letter_code
_entity_poly.pdbx_strand_id
1 'polypeptide(L)'
;MKWNEVICNTFKAMSERLAPEIERRVNFMLPSLPMVEACRASEFDFLQVLIGQGVLTSEQALHAAECYRLGKTKTGRTIFWMIDDMMTPLDAHIGDGWLSQMLKAREELLAYWPVKHCLFGLHLVDGSKPICIVESEASAVILSELYPECVWLAYAVNSHLVMDMLAPLQGSTVTIYPRTDPTMSNYVFFLDYAKQAEQYYDIRLRIDNTLELHATEEQKQRCIDIVDFVLDSAR
;
A
#
# COMPACT_ATOMS: atom_id res chain seq x y z
N MET A 1 -45.14 32.19 -3.56
CA MET A 1 -43.82 31.53 -3.66
C MET A 1 -43.19 31.53 -2.28
N LYS A 2 -43.00 30.37 -1.68
CA LYS A 2 -42.49 30.29 -0.32
C LYS A 2 -40.98 30.59 -0.31
N TRP A 3 -40.53 31.50 0.54
CA TRP A 3 -39.12 31.90 0.68
C TRP A 3 -38.14 30.72 0.77
N ASN A 4 -38.58 29.62 1.40
CA ASN A 4 -37.78 28.39 1.50
C ASN A 4 -37.48 27.71 0.16
N GLU A 5 -38.40 27.79 -0.82
CA GLU A 5 -38.19 27.21 -2.16
C GLU A 5 -37.19 28.03 -2.98
N VAL A 6 -37.21 29.35 -2.83
CA VAL A 6 -36.25 30.24 -3.51
C VAL A 6 -34.83 30.03 -2.96
N ILE A 7 -34.71 29.94 -1.64
CA ILE A 7 -33.42 29.67 -0.97
C ILE A 7 -32.88 28.30 -1.38
N CYS A 8 -33.67 27.22 -1.31
CA CYS A 8 -33.25 25.89 -1.73
C CYS A 8 -32.82 25.85 -3.20
N ASN A 9 -33.58 26.46 -4.10
CA ASN A 9 -33.25 26.48 -5.54
C ASN A 9 -31.99 27.31 -5.81
N THR A 10 -31.78 28.40 -5.08
CA THR A 10 -30.55 29.21 -5.21
C THR A 10 -29.34 28.47 -4.71
N PHE A 11 -29.43 27.78 -3.56
CA PHE A 11 -28.33 26.92 -3.04
C PHE A 11 -28.03 25.76 -3.98
N LYS A 12 -29.05 25.11 -4.54
CA LYS A 12 -28.89 24.02 -5.51
C LYS A 12 -28.21 24.50 -6.77
N ALA A 13 -28.61 25.61 -7.35
CA ALA A 13 -28.03 26.22 -8.53
C ALA A 13 -26.59 26.69 -8.29
N MET A 14 -26.28 27.25 -7.10
CA MET A 14 -24.90 27.58 -6.71
C MET A 14 -24.03 26.33 -6.51
N SER A 15 -24.54 25.30 -5.88
CA SER A 15 -23.85 24.02 -5.72
C SER A 15 -23.52 23.38 -7.08
N GLU A 16 -24.50 23.29 -7.98
CA GLU A 16 -24.32 22.75 -9.33
C GLU A 16 -23.32 23.57 -10.18
N ARG A 17 -23.25 24.88 -9.96
CA ARG A 17 -22.31 25.76 -10.67
C ARG A 17 -20.88 25.72 -10.12
N LEU A 18 -20.74 25.53 -8.80
CA LEU A 18 -19.43 25.48 -8.12
C LEU A 18 -18.82 24.08 -8.10
N ALA A 19 -19.64 23.03 -8.22
CA ALA A 19 -19.15 21.65 -8.17
C ALA A 19 -18.03 21.36 -9.17
N PRO A 20 -18.10 21.77 -10.47
CA PRO A 20 -17.03 21.50 -11.44
C PRO A 20 -15.71 22.23 -11.10
N GLU A 21 -15.80 23.43 -10.53
CA GLU A 21 -14.61 24.20 -10.12
C GLU A 21 -13.97 23.60 -8.86
N ILE A 22 -14.78 23.19 -7.89
CA ILE A 22 -14.32 22.50 -6.68
C ILE A 22 -13.69 21.16 -7.08
N GLU A 23 -14.34 20.38 -7.92
CA GLU A 23 -13.83 19.09 -8.41
C GLU A 23 -12.50 19.26 -9.14
N ARG A 24 -12.37 20.25 -10.03
CA ARG A 24 -11.12 20.56 -10.71
C ARG A 24 -10.01 20.96 -9.75
N ARG A 25 -10.29 21.76 -8.72
CA ARG A 25 -9.30 22.15 -7.69
C ARG A 25 -8.89 20.98 -6.84
N VAL A 26 -9.82 20.12 -6.43
CA VAL A 26 -9.55 18.90 -5.68
C VAL A 26 -8.69 17.94 -6.52
N ASN A 27 -9.05 17.68 -7.78
CA ASN A 27 -8.28 16.83 -8.67
C ASN A 27 -6.84 17.32 -8.89
N PHE A 28 -6.62 18.63 -8.89
CA PHE A 28 -5.27 19.19 -8.96
C PHE A 28 -4.44 18.94 -7.69
N MET A 29 -5.07 18.75 -6.53
CA MET A 29 -4.42 18.49 -5.24
C MET A 29 -4.20 17.01 -4.98
N LEU A 30 -4.90 16.12 -5.70
CA LEU A 30 -4.77 14.67 -5.52
C LEU A 30 -3.49 14.14 -6.17
N PRO A 31 -2.98 12.99 -5.70
CA PRO A 31 -1.86 12.31 -6.32
C PRO A 31 -2.07 12.12 -7.82
N SER A 32 -1.02 12.32 -8.60
CA SER A 32 -1.05 12.16 -10.05
C SER A 32 0.25 11.54 -10.56
N LEU A 33 0.23 10.87 -11.72
CA LEU A 33 1.46 10.31 -12.30
C LEU A 33 2.58 11.36 -12.47
N PRO A 34 2.32 12.59 -12.94
CA PRO A 34 3.37 13.62 -12.97
C PRO A 34 3.97 13.92 -11.59
N MET A 35 3.17 13.88 -10.52
CA MET A 35 3.67 14.04 -9.14
C MET A 35 4.53 12.85 -8.73
N VAL A 36 4.12 11.63 -9.03
CA VAL A 36 4.91 10.42 -8.78
C VAL A 36 6.27 10.54 -9.46
N GLU A 37 6.28 10.86 -10.75
CA GLU A 37 7.52 11.00 -11.54
C GLU A 37 8.42 12.14 -11.02
N ALA A 38 7.84 13.27 -10.62
CA ALA A 38 8.60 14.40 -10.07
C ALA A 38 9.24 14.11 -8.70
N CYS A 39 8.73 13.11 -7.96
CA CYS A 39 9.24 12.71 -6.66
C CYS A 39 10.20 11.52 -6.73
N ARG A 40 10.43 10.91 -7.90
CA ARG A 40 11.28 9.72 -8.04
C ARG A 40 12.69 9.97 -7.52
N ALA A 41 13.26 8.94 -6.92
CA ALA A 41 14.62 8.93 -6.43
C ALA A 41 15.25 7.56 -6.73
N SER A 42 16.58 7.52 -6.77
CA SER A 42 17.37 6.31 -7.03
C SER A 42 17.98 5.67 -5.78
N GLU A 43 17.99 6.40 -4.67
CA GLU A 43 18.63 5.94 -3.44
C GLU A 43 17.67 6.03 -2.26
N PHE A 44 17.58 4.96 -1.49
CA PHE A 44 16.72 4.84 -0.31
C PHE A 44 17.50 4.24 0.84
N ASP A 45 17.40 4.81 2.02
CA ASP A 45 18.22 4.44 3.17
C ASP A 45 18.08 2.97 3.54
N PHE A 46 16.85 2.42 3.51
CA PHE A 46 16.61 1.01 3.81
C PHE A 46 17.24 0.07 2.77
N LEU A 47 17.29 0.45 1.49
CA LEU A 47 17.97 -0.32 0.45
C LEU A 47 19.50 -0.17 0.56
N GLN A 48 20.01 1.00 0.91
CA GLN A 48 21.45 1.21 1.11
C GLN A 48 22.01 0.36 2.25
N VAL A 49 21.24 0.17 3.33
CA VAL A 49 21.61 -0.74 4.41
C VAL A 49 21.79 -2.17 3.88
N LEU A 50 20.88 -2.66 3.04
CA LEU A 50 20.94 -4.01 2.47
C LEU A 50 22.08 -4.20 1.46
N ILE A 51 22.38 -3.14 0.69
CA ILE A 51 23.58 -3.14 -0.18
C ILE A 51 24.84 -3.24 0.68
N GLY A 52 24.95 -2.45 1.74
CA GLY A 52 26.07 -2.49 2.67
C GLY A 52 26.25 -3.83 3.38
N GLN A 53 25.17 -4.58 3.57
CA GLN A 53 25.19 -5.94 4.13
C GLN A 53 25.43 -7.05 3.08
N GLY A 54 25.48 -6.71 1.80
CA GLY A 54 25.65 -7.68 0.71
C GLY A 54 24.41 -8.51 0.41
N VAL A 55 23.22 -8.08 0.89
CA VAL A 55 21.94 -8.75 0.65
C VAL A 55 21.41 -8.44 -0.74
N LEU A 56 21.51 -7.17 -1.15
CA LEU A 56 21.15 -6.69 -2.48
C LEU A 56 22.33 -6.06 -3.19
N THR A 57 22.35 -6.14 -4.50
CA THR A 57 23.26 -5.33 -5.34
C THR A 57 22.67 -3.94 -5.55
N SER A 58 23.48 -2.97 -5.94
CA SER A 58 23.01 -1.62 -6.30
C SER A 58 22.04 -1.65 -7.50
N GLU A 59 22.24 -2.60 -8.43
CA GLU A 59 21.36 -2.78 -9.58
C GLU A 59 19.96 -3.28 -9.16
N GLN A 60 19.91 -4.28 -8.28
CA GLN A 60 18.65 -4.77 -7.70
C GLN A 60 17.91 -3.67 -6.93
N ALA A 61 18.62 -2.92 -6.08
CA ALA A 61 18.02 -1.83 -5.34
C ALA A 61 17.41 -0.74 -6.25
N LEU A 62 18.12 -0.40 -7.33
CA LEU A 62 17.63 0.55 -8.32
C LEU A 62 16.42 -0.01 -9.08
N HIS A 63 16.50 -1.27 -9.53
CA HIS A 63 15.41 -1.96 -10.23
C HIS A 63 14.12 -1.98 -9.37
N ALA A 64 14.22 -2.38 -8.10
CA ALA A 64 13.08 -2.36 -7.19
C ALA A 64 12.50 -0.96 -7.02
N ALA A 65 13.35 0.06 -6.82
CA ALA A 65 12.92 1.44 -6.68
C ALA A 65 12.20 1.95 -7.93
N GLU A 66 12.63 1.55 -9.11
CA GLU A 66 11.99 1.89 -10.39
C GLU A 66 10.66 1.15 -10.57
N CYS A 67 10.62 -0.15 -10.35
CA CYS A 67 9.39 -0.94 -10.47
C CYS A 67 8.29 -0.42 -9.56
N TYR A 68 8.58 -0.21 -8.29
CA TYR A 68 7.61 0.30 -7.31
C TYR A 68 7.41 1.81 -7.35
N ARG A 69 8.08 2.52 -8.28
CA ARG A 69 8.01 3.99 -8.44
C ARG A 69 8.25 4.74 -7.12
N LEU A 70 9.23 4.28 -6.35
CA LEU A 70 9.55 4.89 -5.06
C LEU A 70 9.93 6.36 -5.22
N GLY A 71 9.45 7.19 -4.28
CA GLY A 71 9.74 8.61 -4.26
C GLY A 71 10.46 9.04 -2.99
N LYS A 72 11.00 10.27 -3.01
CA LYS A 72 11.50 10.96 -1.80
C LYS A 72 10.86 12.32 -1.66
N THR A 73 10.55 12.68 -0.42
CA THR A 73 10.19 14.07 -0.07
C THR A 73 11.42 14.97 -0.10
N LYS A 74 11.22 16.28 -0.09
CA LYS A 74 12.32 17.26 0.04
C LYS A 74 13.14 17.08 1.33
N THR A 75 12.58 16.44 2.36
CA THR A 75 13.25 16.14 3.63
C THR A 75 13.87 14.75 3.66
N GLY A 76 13.91 14.02 2.53
CA GLY A 76 14.55 12.72 2.40
C GLY A 76 13.70 11.52 2.81
N ARG A 77 12.44 11.71 3.26
CA ARG A 77 11.57 10.58 3.62
C ARG A 77 11.13 9.81 2.38
N THR A 78 11.12 8.49 2.45
CA THR A 78 10.58 7.63 1.39
C THR A 78 9.08 7.86 1.21
N ILE A 79 8.64 7.86 -0.05
CA ILE A 79 7.24 7.91 -0.45
C ILE A 79 6.90 6.57 -1.11
N PHE A 80 5.96 5.85 -0.52
CA PHE A 80 5.37 4.63 -1.07
C PHE A 80 4.02 4.99 -1.70
N TRP A 81 3.97 5.01 -3.04
CA TRP A 81 2.79 5.42 -3.78
C TRP A 81 1.80 4.26 -3.91
N MET A 82 0.56 4.48 -3.52
CA MET A 82 -0.56 3.56 -3.77
C MET A 82 -1.09 3.81 -5.18
N ILE A 83 -0.66 2.99 -6.12
CA ILE A 83 -1.02 3.07 -7.53
C ILE A 83 -1.86 1.84 -7.87
N ASP A 84 -3.07 2.06 -8.40
CA ASP A 84 -3.98 0.99 -8.74
C ASP A 84 -3.59 0.24 -10.03
N ASP A 85 -4.36 -0.79 -10.38
CA ASP A 85 -4.19 -1.61 -11.59
C ASP A 85 -4.47 -0.84 -12.90
N MET A 86 -5.08 0.34 -12.80
CA MET A 86 -5.29 1.27 -13.93
C MET A 86 -4.20 2.36 -13.98
N MET A 87 -3.10 2.20 -13.26
CA MET A 87 -2.02 3.18 -13.14
C MET A 87 -2.44 4.53 -12.53
N THR A 88 -3.51 4.56 -11.73
CA THR A 88 -3.97 5.77 -11.04
C THR A 88 -3.34 5.84 -9.65
N PRO A 89 -2.56 6.88 -9.34
CA PRO A 89 -2.11 7.11 -7.96
C PRO A 89 -3.30 7.54 -7.10
N LEU A 90 -3.60 6.77 -6.05
CA LEU A 90 -4.73 7.02 -5.16
C LEU A 90 -4.32 7.76 -3.89
N ASP A 91 -3.16 7.40 -3.32
CA ASP A 91 -2.59 7.98 -2.10
C ASP A 91 -1.09 7.70 -2.04
N ALA A 92 -0.45 8.11 -0.95
CA ALA A 92 0.92 7.73 -0.63
C ALA A 92 1.11 7.56 0.88
N HIS A 93 1.91 6.57 1.27
CA HIS A 93 2.36 6.40 2.63
C HIS A 93 3.75 7.05 2.81
N ILE A 94 3.91 7.92 3.82
CA ILE A 94 5.13 8.72 4.05
C ILE A 94 5.45 8.73 5.54
N GLY A 95 6.45 7.98 5.95
CA GLY A 95 6.75 7.78 7.38
C GLY A 95 5.60 7.07 8.08
N ASP A 96 4.98 7.73 9.07
CA ASP A 96 3.88 7.15 9.86
C ASP A 96 2.49 7.64 9.39
N GLY A 97 2.38 8.25 8.21
CA GLY A 97 1.14 8.88 7.80
C GLY A 97 0.84 8.86 6.32
N TRP A 98 -0.42 9.15 5.99
CA TRP A 98 -0.93 9.18 4.65
C TRP A 98 -0.89 10.59 4.06
N LEU A 99 -0.51 10.70 2.77
CA LEU A 99 -0.53 11.97 2.04
C LEU A 99 -1.92 12.61 2.07
N SER A 100 -2.98 11.80 1.87
CA SER A 100 -4.37 12.25 1.94
C SER A 100 -4.72 12.89 3.29
N GLN A 101 -4.26 12.32 4.39
CA GLN A 101 -4.47 12.89 5.74
C GLN A 101 -3.74 14.23 5.90
N MET A 102 -2.51 14.31 5.40
CA MET A 102 -1.73 15.55 5.43
C MET A 102 -2.36 16.66 4.58
N LEU A 103 -2.92 16.30 3.42
CA LEU A 103 -3.62 17.23 2.55
C LEU A 103 -4.94 17.69 3.18
N LYS A 104 -5.74 16.78 3.73
CA LYS A 104 -6.99 17.10 4.43
C LYS A 104 -6.77 18.02 5.63
N ALA A 105 -5.67 17.86 6.35
CA ALA A 105 -5.32 18.72 7.47
C ALA A 105 -4.96 20.16 7.05
N ARG A 106 -4.58 20.38 5.78
CA ARG A 106 -4.19 21.69 5.25
C ARG A 106 -5.29 22.38 4.46
N GLU A 107 -6.16 21.60 3.82
CA GLU A 107 -7.15 22.10 2.86
C GLU A 107 -8.55 21.62 3.24
N GLU A 108 -9.40 22.52 3.69
CA GLU A 108 -10.78 22.22 4.10
C GLU A 108 -11.60 21.58 2.97
N LEU A 109 -11.34 21.95 1.71
CA LEU A 109 -12.00 21.37 0.54
C LEU A 109 -11.80 19.86 0.42
N LEU A 110 -10.70 19.32 0.97
CA LEU A 110 -10.39 17.89 0.94
C LEU A 110 -10.95 17.13 2.15
N ALA A 111 -11.45 17.82 3.17
CA ALA A 111 -11.89 17.19 4.42
C ALA A 111 -12.95 16.08 4.20
N TYR A 112 -13.83 16.26 3.22
CA TYR A 112 -14.93 15.34 2.90
C TYR A 112 -14.64 14.47 1.65
N TRP A 113 -13.46 14.61 1.03
CA TRP A 113 -13.14 13.83 -0.16
C TRP A 113 -12.91 12.36 0.21
N PRO A 114 -13.60 11.41 -0.44
CA PRO A 114 -13.39 9.99 -0.17
C PRO A 114 -12.00 9.57 -0.66
N VAL A 115 -11.19 9.05 0.23
CA VAL A 115 -9.89 8.47 -0.12
C VAL A 115 -10.10 6.98 -0.38
N LYS A 116 -9.64 6.52 -1.53
CA LYS A 116 -9.55 5.10 -1.84
C LYS A 116 -8.12 4.65 -1.59
N HIS A 117 -7.98 3.52 -0.96
CA HIS A 117 -6.69 2.86 -0.81
C HIS A 117 -6.69 1.59 -1.67
N CYS A 118 -5.53 1.27 -2.22
CA CYS A 118 -5.26 -0.01 -2.86
C CYS A 118 -4.03 -0.64 -2.21
N LEU A 119 -3.71 -1.86 -2.59
CA LEU A 119 -2.44 -2.48 -2.19
C LEU A 119 -1.27 -1.73 -2.85
N PHE A 120 -0.21 -1.49 -2.09
CA PHE A 120 1.06 -1.04 -2.62
C PHE A 120 1.61 -2.09 -3.59
N GLY A 121 2.11 -1.65 -4.75
CA GLY A 121 2.59 -2.55 -5.79
C GLY A 121 1.50 -3.12 -6.70
N LEU A 122 0.21 -2.80 -6.51
CA LEU A 122 -0.90 -3.35 -7.31
C LEU A 122 -0.71 -3.15 -8.81
N HIS A 123 -0.13 -2.03 -9.24
CA HIS A 123 0.19 -1.72 -10.63
C HIS A 123 1.21 -2.69 -11.29
N LEU A 124 1.84 -3.57 -10.52
CA LEU A 124 2.77 -4.60 -11.00
C LEU A 124 2.08 -5.93 -11.33
N VAL A 125 0.80 -6.06 -10.98
CA VAL A 125 0.04 -7.30 -11.20
C VAL A 125 -0.40 -7.36 -12.66
N ASP A 126 0.18 -8.29 -13.40
CA ASP A 126 -0.12 -8.55 -14.82
C ASP A 126 -0.70 -9.95 -15.06
N GLY A 127 -0.90 -10.72 -14.01
CA GLY A 127 -1.41 -12.10 -14.06
C GLY A 127 -0.36 -13.15 -14.42
N SER A 128 0.91 -12.79 -14.65
CA SER A 128 1.97 -13.72 -15.05
C SER A 128 2.62 -14.46 -13.88
N LYS A 129 2.56 -13.90 -12.66
CA LYS A 129 3.24 -14.42 -11.47
C LYS A 129 2.28 -14.63 -10.30
N PRO A 130 2.59 -15.55 -9.37
CA PRO A 130 1.88 -15.64 -8.10
C PRO A 130 1.92 -14.33 -7.32
N ILE A 131 0.88 -14.04 -6.58
CA ILE A 131 0.75 -12.81 -5.79
C ILE A 131 1.00 -13.12 -4.32
N CYS A 132 1.87 -12.33 -3.70
CA CYS A 132 2.21 -12.41 -2.29
C CYS A 132 1.92 -11.06 -1.61
N ILE A 133 1.34 -11.09 -0.43
CA ILE A 133 0.99 -9.89 0.34
C ILE A 133 1.69 -9.92 1.69
N VAL A 134 2.35 -8.81 2.02
CA VAL A 134 2.97 -8.53 3.32
C VAL A 134 2.37 -7.27 3.95
N GLU A 135 2.71 -6.94 5.18
CA GLU A 135 2.28 -5.71 5.82
C GLU A 135 3.05 -4.50 5.30
N SER A 136 4.38 -4.59 5.30
CA SER A 136 5.29 -3.47 5.05
C SER A 136 5.58 -3.28 3.56
N GLU A 137 5.49 -2.04 3.08
CA GLU A 137 5.88 -1.67 1.72
C GLU A 137 7.38 -1.91 1.47
N ALA A 138 8.23 -1.60 2.46
CA ALA A 138 9.66 -1.88 2.36
C ALA A 138 9.93 -3.37 2.23
N SER A 139 9.19 -4.21 2.95
CA SER A 139 9.28 -5.67 2.85
C SER A 139 8.88 -6.17 1.46
N ALA A 140 7.81 -5.63 0.88
CA ALA A 140 7.41 -5.99 -0.49
C ALA A 140 8.51 -5.65 -1.51
N VAL A 141 9.12 -4.45 -1.40
CA VAL A 141 10.22 -4.00 -2.25
C VAL A 141 11.45 -4.92 -2.13
N ILE A 142 11.83 -5.31 -0.92
CA ILE A 142 12.99 -6.18 -0.66
C ILE A 142 12.72 -7.59 -1.21
N LEU A 143 11.56 -8.14 -0.92
CA LEU A 143 11.18 -9.50 -1.34
C LEU A 143 11.06 -9.62 -2.85
N SER A 144 10.70 -8.55 -3.56
CA SER A 144 10.64 -8.58 -5.03
C SER A 144 11.99 -8.86 -5.69
N GLU A 145 13.09 -8.50 -5.03
CA GLU A 145 14.44 -8.79 -5.52
C GLU A 145 15.00 -10.12 -5.01
N LEU A 146 14.58 -10.55 -3.83
CA LEU A 146 14.98 -11.83 -3.26
C LEU A 146 14.20 -13.01 -3.84
N TYR A 147 12.92 -12.78 -4.19
CA TYR A 147 11.99 -13.77 -4.72
C TYR A 147 11.24 -13.21 -5.94
N PRO A 148 11.94 -12.99 -7.07
CA PRO A 148 11.40 -12.31 -8.25
C PRO A 148 10.37 -13.13 -9.03
N GLU A 149 10.16 -14.40 -8.64
CA GLU A 149 9.12 -15.26 -9.19
C GLU A 149 7.70 -14.90 -8.74
N CYS A 150 7.56 -14.03 -7.71
CA CYS A 150 6.29 -13.53 -7.21
C CYS A 150 6.12 -12.03 -7.46
N VAL A 151 4.87 -11.55 -7.51
CA VAL A 151 4.55 -10.13 -7.34
C VAL A 151 4.28 -9.89 -5.85
N TRP A 152 5.05 -9.00 -5.24
CA TRP A 152 4.93 -8.67 -3.83
C TRP A 152 4.15 -7.37 -3.63
N LEU A 153 3.08 -7.46 -2.86
CA LEU A 153 2.19 -6.35 -2.54
C LEU A 153 2.23 -6.08 -1.04
N ALA A 154 1.83 -4.86 -0.63
CA ALA A 154 1.68 -4.55 0.79
C ALA A 154 0.40 -3.76 1.08
N TYR A 155 -0.15 -3.91 2.32
CA TYR A 155 -1.32 -3.15 2.76
C TYR A 155 -0.98 -1.94 3.65
N ALA A 156 0.30 -1.64 3.82
CA ALA A 156 0.92 -0.58 4.60
C ALA A 156 1.00 -0.83 6.12
N VAL A 157 2.15 -0.49 6.68
CA VAL A 157 2.41 -0.57 8.13
C VAL A 157 1.40 0.26 8.91
N ASN A 158 0.94 -0.25 10.06
CA ASN A 158 -0.09 0.37 10.90
C ASN A 158 -1.44 0.60 10.20
N SER A 159 -1.70 -0.12 9.12
CA SER A 159 -2.97 -0.13 8.40
C SER A 159 -3.66 -1.48 8.56
N HIS A 160 -4.88 -1.60 8.04
CA HIS A 160 -5.60 -2.86 7.97
C HIS A 160 -5.80 -3.24 6.51
N LEU A 161 -5.59 -4.52 6.20
CA LEU A 161 -6.01 -5.07 4.93
C LEU A 161 -7.54 -5.09 4.91
N VAL A 162 -8.14 -4.13 4.21
CA VAL A 162 -9.60 -4.09 4.04
C VAL A 162 -9.99 -4.91 2.82
N MET A 163 -11.18 -5.55 2.90
CA MET A 163 -11.65 -6.49 1.89
C MET A 163 -11.65 -5.90 0.47
N ASP A 164 -12.05 -4.64 0.32
CA ASP A 164 -12.14 -3.96 -0.98
C ASP A 164 -10.79 -3.80 -1.70
N MET A 165 -9.67 -3.83 -0.96
CA MET A 165 -8.33 -3.83 -1.57
C MET A 165 -8.04 -5.11 -2.36
N LEU A 166 -8.75 -6.19 -2.08
CA LEU A 166 -8.61 -7.47 -2.77
C LEU A 166 -9.44 -7.55 -4.06
N ALA A 167 -10.41 -6.68 -4.26
CA ALA A 167 -11.29 -6.72 -5.43
C ALA A 167 -10.55 -6.79 -6.79
N PRO A 168 -9.45 -6.06 -7.02
CA PRO A 168 -8.69 -6.16 -8.27
C PRO A 168 -7.99 -7.52 -8.47
N LEU A 169 -7.88 -8.34 -7.41
CA LEU A 169 -7.22 -9.65 -7.44
C LEU A 169 -8.20 -10.81 -7.64
N GLN A 170 -9.46 -10.51 -7.97
CA GLN A 170 -10.49 -11.52 -8.19
C GLN A 170 -10.05 -12.60 -9.19
N GLY A 171 -10.33 -13.88 -8.88
CA GLY A 171 -9.91 -15.01 -9.69
C GLY A 171 -8.45 -15.46 -9.49
N SER A 172 -7.66 -14.71 -8.71
CA SER A 172 -6.26 -15.01 -8.46
C SER A 172 -6.07 -15.95 -7.26
N THR A 173 -4.89 -16.58 -7.22
CA THR A 173 -4.36 -17.21 -5.99
C THR A 173 -3.38 -16.27 -5.34
N VAL A 174 -3.62 -15.93 -4.09
CA VAL A 174 -2.85 -14.96 -3.32
C VAL A 174 -2.34 -15.62 -2.05
N THR A 175 -1.08 -15.40 -1.69
CA THR A 175 -0.51 -15.84 -0.41
C THR A 175 -0.27 -14.62 0.48
N ILE A 176 -0.82 -14.63 1.69
CA ILE A 176 -0.55 -13.61 2.70
C ILE A 176 0.49 -14.15 3.67
N TYR A 177 1.49 -13.34 3.98
CA TYR A 177 2.53 -13.58 4.97
C TYR A 177 2.30 -12.68 6.19
N PRO A 178 1.54 -13.15 7.20
CA PRO A 178 1.31 -12.39 8.42
C PRO A 178 2.62 -12.18 9.18
N ARG A 179 2.75 -11.06 9.89
CA ARG A 179 3.76 -10.95 10.94
C ARG A 179 3.46 -11.96 12.02
N THR A 180 4.49 -12.53 12.63
CA THR A 180 4.29 -13.35 13.81
C THR A 180 4.05 -12.50 15.06
N ASP A 181 3.45 -13.09 16.08
CA ASP A 181 3.27 -12.53 17.41
C ASP A 181 3.28 -13.64 18.45
N PRO A 182 3.50 -13.31 19.76
CA PRO A 182 3.60 -14.33 20.82
C PRO A 182 2.35 -15.20 21.01
N THR A 183 1.21 -14.76 20.50
CA THR A 183 -0.09 -15.40 20.69
C THR A 183 -0.67 -16.01 19.40
N MET A 184 0.03 -15.90 18.29
CA MET A 184 -0.43 -16.29 16.95
C MET A 184 -1.72 -15.57 16.52
N SER A 185 -2.03 -14.41 17.11
CA SER A 185 -3.29 -13.73 16.88
C SER A 185 -3.41 -13.18 15.47
N ASN A 186 -2.32 -12.68 14.87
CA ASN A 186 -2.28 -12.24 13.49
C ASN A 186 -2.54 -13.40 12.52
N TYR A 187 -1.89 -14.52 12.72
CA TYR A 187 -2.09 -15.71 11.89
C TYR A 187 -3.54 -16.19 11.93
N VAL A 188 -4.11 -16.32 13.13
CA VAL A 188 -5.51 -16.74 13.33
C VAL A 188 -6.48 -15.73 12.68
N PHE A 189 -6.23 -14.44 12.85
CA PHE A 189 -7.01 -13.39 12.20
C PHE A 189 -7.05 -13.58 10.67
N PHE A 190 -5.90 -13.80 10.03
CA PHE A 190 -5.84 -13.97 8.59
C PHE A 190 -6.44 -15.30 8.10
N LEU A 191 -6.45 -16.35 8.91
CA LEU A 191 -7.19 -17.58 8.58
C LEU A 191 -8.71 -17.33 8.47
N ASP A 192 -9.27 -16.51 9.36
CA ASP A 192 -10.69 -16.16 9.29
C ASP A 192 -10.96 -15.12 8.20
N TYR A 193 -10.03 -14.21 7.97
CA TYR A 193 -10.09 -13.26 6.87
C TYR A 193 -10.10 -13.96 5.50
N ALA A 194 -9.29 -15.01 5.32
CA ALA A 194 -9.25 -15.78 4.07
C ALA A 194 -10.59 -16.39 3.71
N LYS A 195 -11.28 -17.00 4.71
CA LYS A 195 -12.61 -17.56 4.51
C LYS A 195 -13.64 -16.53 4.03
N GLN A 196 -13.56 -15.30 4.56
CA GLN A 196 -14.42 -14.21 4.15
C GLN A 196 -14.09 -13.73 2.73
N ALA A 197 -12.81 -13.55 2.41
CA ALA A 197 -12.39 -13.08 1.10
C ALA A 197 -12.75 -14.06 -0.02
N GLU A 198 -12.61 -15.36 0.20
CA GLU A 198 -13.05 -16.41 -0.73
C GLU A 198 -14.54 -16.32 -1.02
N GLN A 199 -15.33 -16.01 0.00
CA GLN A 199 -16.78 -15.86 -0.15
C GLN A 199 -17.18 -14.60 -0.94
N TYR A 200 -16.44 -13.47 -0.76
CA TYR A 200 -16.82 -12.20 -1.35
C TYR A 200 -16.27 -11.96 -2.77
N TYR A 201 -15.05 -12.44 -3.06
CA TYR A 201 -14.33 -12.05 -4.27
C TYR A 201 -13.86 -13.19 -5.15
N ASP A 202 -14.24 -14.43 -4.86
CA ASP A 202 -13.72 -15.60 -5.60
C ASP A 202 -12.19 -15.61 -5.68
N ILE A 203 -11.53 -15.26 -4.56
CA ILE A 203 -10.08 -15.23 -4.42
C ILE A 203 -9.67 -16.43 -3.57
N ARG A 204 -8.72 -17.21 -4.05
CA ARG A 204 -8.11 -18.26 -3.23
C ARG A 204 -6.99 -17.65 -2.38
N LEU A 205 -7.28 -17.38 -1.10
CA LEU A 205 -6.27 -16.91 -0.15
C LEU A 205 -5.60 -18.10 0.56
N ARG A 206 -4.27 -18.09 0.51
CA ARG A 206 -3.42 -18.95 1.34
C ARG A 206 -2.77 -18.09 2.41
N ILE A 207 -2.73 -18.59 3.64
CA ILE A 207 -2.04 -17.94 4.73
C ILE A 207 -0.76 -18.72 5.00
N ASP A 208 0.38 -18.06 4.81
CA ASP A 208 1.67 -18.66 5.07
C ASP A 208 1.90 -18.84 6.58
N ASN A 209 2.41 -19.98 6.99
CA ASN A 209 2.64 -20.32 8.40
C ASN A 209 4.13 -20.48 8.73
N THR A 210 5.02 -20.08 7.84
CA THR A 210 6.47 -20.23 8.01
C THR A 210 6.95 -19.61 9.31
N LEU A 211 6.51 -18.39 9.62
CA LEU A 211 6.89 -17.70 10.85
C LEU A 211 6.36 -18.41 12.09
N GLU A 212 5.13 -18.92 12.05
CA GLU A 212 4.54 -19.62 13.19
C GLU A 212 5.25 -20.94 13.50
N LEU A 213 5.77 -21.62 12.48
CA LEU A 213 6.46 -22.90 12.61
C LEU A 213 7.94 -22.75 12.97
N HIS A 214 8.60 -21.68 12.50
CA HIS A 214 10.06 -21.61 12.51
C HIS A 214 10.63 -20.42 13.29
N ALA A 215 9.86 -19.37 13.55
CA ALA A 215 10.33 -18.25 14.34
C ALA A 215 10.59 -18.65 15.81
N THR A 216 11.69 -18.19 16.36
CA THR A 216 12.01 -18.35 17.78
C THR A 216 11.07 -17.51 18.66
N GLU A 217 11.00 -17.84 19.94
CA GLU A 217 10.20 -17.06 20.91
C GLU A 217 10.66 -15.59 20.98
N GLU A 218 11.96 -15.33 20.84
CA GLU A 218 12.48 -13.96 20.78
C GLU A 218 12.00 -13.22 19.54
N GLN A 219 12.00 -13.87 18.37
CA GLN A 219 11.50 -13.31 17.13
C GLN A 219 9.98 -13.04 17.20
N LYS A 220 9.22 -13.94 17.82
CA LYS A 220 7.78 -13.74 18.07
C LYS A 220 7.52 -12.55 18.99
N GLN A 221 8.32 -12.39 20.06
CA GLN A 221 8.22 -11.22 20.94
C GLN A 221 8.52 -9.90 20.21
N ARG A 222 9.40 -9.92 19.22
CA ARG A 222 9.71 -8.76 18.37
C ARG A 222 8.66 -8.54 17.26
N CYS A 223 7.69 -9.45 17.11
CA CYS A 223 6.67 -9.40 16.06
C CYS A 223 7.29 -9.23 14.66
N ILE A 224 8.28 -10.07 14.33
CA ILE A 224 8.99 -9.96 13.06
C ILE A 224 8.09 -10.29 11.86
N ASP A 225 8.44 -9.77 10.70
CA ASP A 225 7.85 -10.15 9.42
C ASP A 225 8.73 -11.18 8.68
N ILE A 226 8.29 -11.60 7.49
CA ILE A 226 8.99 -12.60 6.69
C ILE A 226 10.36 -12.09 6.18
N VAL A 227 10.52 -10.77 5.95
CA VAL A 227 11.83 -10.20 5.57
C VAL A 227 12.82 -10.31 6.71
N ASP A 228 12.42 -9.93 7.93
CA ASP A 228 13.28 -10.06 9.10
C ASP A 228 13.75 -11.51 9.27
N PHE A 229 12.83 -12.48 9.12
CA PHE A 229 13.14 -13.91 9.24
C PHE A 229 14.14 -14.38 8.18
N VAL A 230 13.95 -13.98 6.92
CA VAL A 230 14.85 -14.33 5.80
C VAL A 230 16.23 -13.73 6.04
N LEU A 231 16.30 -12.46 6.43
CA LEU A 231 17.57 -11.76 6.69
C LEU A 231 18.32 -12.30 7.90
N ASP A 232 17.61 -12.68 8.98
CA ASP A 232 18.21 -13.31 10.16
C ASP A 232 18.75 -14.72 9.82
N SER A 233 18.08 -15.45 8.92
CA SER A 233 18.49 -16.81 8.51
C SER A 233 19.69 -16.82 7.56
N ALA A 234 19.99 -15.69 6.92
CA ALA A 234 21.11 -15.54 5.98
C ALA A 234 22.43 -15.12 6.67
N ARG A 235 22.40 -14.83 7.96
CA ARG A 235 23.56 -14.47 8.80
C ARG A 235 24.17 -15.69 9.46
#